data_d27b11b3d30426e232518a11c1e88d35
#
_entry.id   d27b11b3d30426e232518a11c1e88d35
#
_cell.length_a   1.000
_cell.length_b   1.000
_cell.length_c   1.000
_cell.angle_alpha   90.00
_cell.angle_beta   90.00
_cell.angle_gamma   90.00
#
_symmetry.space_group_name_H-M   'P 1'
#
loop_
_entity.id
_entity.type
_entity.pdbx_description
1 polymer ?
#
loop_
_entity_poly.entity_id
_entity_poly.type
_entity_poly.pdbx_seq_one_letter_code
_entity_poly.pdbx_strand_id
1 'polypeptide(L)'
;MQNAGESVRQLVNRVAATPDEALSTAEFVVADWKVRLRSTSSKITEIYSSRLRSRKPLAVNSSCLTLNLFEASALGWASPESYSEWRGPPGHFESIVGKLGFRGVFHKAIEGEPGRDPCTIFDPHRQMGVQLIERMNDLPPWDVGAPCRILLNLGAVSRGWYLIHAAALSVGDEGVLIVGPGGAGKSGTTLAGISTGLKTAGDDYVLVCPTTPPTAFRVYNIFKQDRDRLARIDELAGATTRLRTNWNNKLEFDPEDFFPGCFVERMRLHAILVPKIAYEPRTRLLRIDPPGVFQQLAPSLWTQLPGTQVAGFRFATWLTRNLPTYSVSLSADPAEIGDTIGRFIVELTT
;
A
#
# COMPACT_ATOMS: atom_id res chain seq x y z
N MET A 1 -11.41 -3.36 -31.20
CA MET A 1 -10.09 -3.52 -30.54
C MET A 1 -9.02 -2.59 -31.08
N GLN A 2 -8.94 -2.33 -32.41
CA GLN A 2 -7.92 -1.42 -32.98
C GLN A 2 -8.12 0.03 -32.50
N ASN A 3 -9.35 0.54 -32.48
CA ASN A 3 -9.70 1.87 -31.97
C ASN A 3 -9.42 2.01 -30.46
N ALA A 4 -9.71 0.98 -29.66
CA ALA A 4 -9.49 1.03 -28.22
C ALA A 4 -8.00 1.12 -27.86
N GLY A 5 -7.13 0.41 -28.59
CA GLY A 5 -5.69 0.52 -28.40
C GLY A 5 -5.14 1.88 -28.81
N GLU A 6 -5.66 2.46 -29.86
CA GLU A 6 -5.24 3.80 -30.31
C GLU A 6 -5.64 4.87 -29.30
N SER A 7 -6.87 4.83 -28.74
CA SER A 7 -7.32 5.80 -27.74
C SER A 7 -6.51 5.72 -26.44
N VAL A 8 -6.07 4.50 -26.01
CA VAL A 8 -5.15 4.34 -24.88
C VAL A 8 -3.81 5.01 -25.13
N ARG A 9 -3.20 4.77 -26.31
CA ARG A 9 -1.91 5.39 -26.67
C ARG A 9 -2.01 6.93 -26.73
N GLN A 10 -3.08 7.45 -27.32
CA GLN A 10 -3.33 8.88 -27.38
C GLN A 10 -3.45 9.49 -25.99
N LEU A 11 -4.17 8.84 -25.05
CA LEU A 11 -4.27 9.30 -23.67
C LEU A 11 -2.88 9.33 -23.01
N VAL A 12 -2.12 8.23 -23.07
CA VAL A 12 -0.80 8.12 -22.44
C VAL A 12 0.17 9.18 -23.00
N ASN A 13 0.15 9.40 -24.31
CA ASN A 13 0.97 10.43 -24.95
C ASN A 13 0.54 11.85 -24.55
N ARG A 14 -0.77 12.11 -24.47
CA ARG A 14 -1.32 13.39 -24.04
C ARG A 14 -0.95 13.73 -22.60
N VAL A 15 -1.00 12.73 -21.71
CA VAL A 15 -0.54 12.86 -20.30
C VAL A 15 0.95 13.18 -20.26
N ALA A 16 1.76 12.48 -21.04
CA ALA A 16 3.20 12.73 -21.10
C ALA A 16 3.56 14.12 -21.62
N ALA A 17 2.77 14.65 -22.55
CA ALA A 17 2.97 15.96 -23.16
C ALA A 17 2.38 17.13 -22.34
N THR A 18 1.60 16.86 -21.28
CA THR A 18 1.03 17.92 -20.42
C THR A 18 2.17 18.62 -19.67
N PRO A 19 2.32 19.95 -19.80
CA PRO A 19 3.41 20.68 -19.15
C PRO A 19 3.21 20.78 -17.64
N ASP A 20 4.32 20.78 -16.88
CA ASP A 20 4.29 20.81 -15.42
C ASP A 20 3.71 22.12 -14.87
N GLU A 21 3.84 23.21 -15.60
CA GLU A 21 3.29 24.53 -15.23
C GLU A 21 1.76 24.51 -15.08
N ALA A 22 1.09 23.57 -15.74
CA ALA A 22 -0.35 23.38 -15.67
C ALA A 22 -0.76 22.44 -14.52
N LEU A 23 0.20 21.93 -13.73
CA LEU A 23 -0.02 20.87 -12.76
C LEU A 23 0.55 21.23 -11.40
N SER A 24 -0.03 20.68 -10.36
CA SER A 24 0.58 20.60 -9.05
C SER A 24 1.51 19.38 -8.98
N THR A 25 2.76 19.59 -8.56
CA THR A 25 3.77 18.53 -8.53
C THR A 25 4.36 18.36 -7.14
N ALA A 26 4.73 17.12 -6.81
CA ALA A 26 5.49 16.80 -5.61
C ALA A 26 6.49 15.67 -5.91
N GLU A 27 7.60 15.67 -5.16
CA GLU A 27 8.61 14.61 -5.25
C GLU A 27 8.81 13.97 -3.89
N PHE A 28 8.95 12.66 -3.87
CA PHE A 28 9.24 11.88 -2.68
C PHE A 28 10.05 10.64 -3.05
N VAL A 29 10.50 9.90 -2.04
CA VAL A 29 11.27 8.68 -2.23
C VAL A 29 10.49 7.52 -1.62
N VAL A 30 10.31 6.45 -2.40
CA VAL A 30 9.79 5.16 -1.92
C VAL A 30 10.89 4.13 -2.14
N ALA A 31 11.36 3.51 -1.07
CA ALA A 31 12.55 2.68 -1.10
C ALA A 31 13.76 3.47 -1.65
N ASP A 32 14.29 3.09 -2.81
CA ASP A 32 15.37 3.79 -3.53
C ASP A 32 14.88 4.53 -4.79
N TRP A 33 13.55 4.63 -4.98
CA TRP A 33 12.97 5.26 -6.17
C TRP A 33 12.65 6.72 -5.91
N LYS A 34 13.07 7.58 -6.80
CA LYS A 34 12.50 8.93 -6.91
C LYS A 34 11.11 8.79 -7.53
N VAL A 35 10.09 9.24 -6.82
CA VAL A 35 8.72 9.24 -7.29
C VAL A 35 8.27 10.69 -7.48
N ARG A 36 7.80 11.01 -8.68
CA ARG A 36 7.22 12.30 -9.02
C ARG A 36 5.72 12.16 -9.18
N LEU A 37 4.97 12.83 -8.32
CA LEU A 37 3.53 12.98 -8.44
C LEU A 37 3.21 14.23 -9.24
N ARG A 38 2.32 14.12 -10.23
CA ARG A 38 1.76 15.20 -11.03
C ARG A 38 0.25 15.12 -10.96
N SER A 39 -0.43 16.20 -10.60
CA SER A 39 -1.88 16.21 -10.41
C SER A 39 -2.50 17.52 -10.90
N THR A 40 -3.73 17.44 -11.38
CA THR A 40 -4.57 18.61 -11.67
C THR A 40 -5.13 19.28 -10.41
N SER A 41 -4.90 18.70 -9.22
CA SER A 41 -5.41 19.20 -7.94
C SER A 41 -4.27 19.43 -6.95
N SER A 42 -4.04 20.68 -6.53
CA SER A 42 -3.08 21.03 -5.50
C SER A 42 -3.45 20.42 -4.14
N LYS A 43 -4.74 20.40 -3.80
CA LYS A 43 -5.25 19.80 -2.56
C LYS A 43 -4.91 18.30 -2.47
N ILE A 44 -5.09 17.55 -3.55
CA ILE A 44 -4.75 16.13 -3.59
C ILE A 44 -3.24 15.94 -3.54
N THR A 45 -2.46 16.77 -4.23
CA THR A 45 -0.99 16.72 -4.16
C THR A 45 -0.50 16.92 -2.73
N GLU A 46 -1.06 17.87 -1.99
CA GLU A 46 -0.71 18.12 -0.59
C GLU A 46 -1.06 16.91 0.31
N ILE A 47 -2.29 16.39 0.22
CA ILE A 47 -2.73 15.24 1.00
C ILE A 47 -1.86 14.01 0.71
N TYR A 48 -1.59 13.72 -0.57
CA TYR A 48 -0.81 12.55 -0.96
C TYR A 48 0.66 12.68 -0.54
N SER A 49 1.22 13.87 -0.72
CA SER A 49 2.61 14.14 -0.31
C SER A 49 2.81 13.98 1.20
N SER A 50 1.85 14.40 2.02
CA SER A 50 1.94 14.25 3.48
C SER A 50 1.95 12.79 3.91
N ARG A 51 1.30 11.89 3.15
CA ARG A 51 1.16 10.45 3.47
C ARG A 51 2.29 9.58 2.92
N LEU A 52 2.99 10.07 1.88
CA LEU A 52 4.05 9.35 1.17
C LEU A 52 5.46 9.88 1.52
N ARG A 53 5.56 11.00 2.22
CA ARG A 53 6.84 11.66 2.49
C ARG A 53 7.65 10.87 3.51
N SER A 54 8.78 10.30 3.11
CA SER A 54 9.79 9.83 4.04
C SER A 54 10.51 11.00 4.72
N ARG A 55 10.70 10.93 6.04
CA ARG A 55 11.50 11.89 6.80
C ARG A 55 13.01 11.65 6.65
N LYS A 56 13.40 10.42 6.28
CA LYS A 56 14.80 10.00 6.07
C LYS A 56 14.89 9.15 4.80
N PRO A 57 14.88 9.78 3.62
CA PRO A 57 14.94 9.01 2.37
C PRO A 57 16.27 8.26 2.26
N LEU A 58 16.22 7.04 1.74
CA LEU A 58 17.39 6.28 1.33
C LEU A 58 18.11 6.99 0.17
N ALA A 59 19.35 6.62 -0.09
CA ALA A 59 20.07 7.10 -1.27
C ALA A 59 19.27 6.73 -2.54
N VAL A 60 19.01 7.72 -3.37
CA VAL A 60 18.12 7.58 -4.54
C VAL A 60 18.88 6.95 -5.69
N ASN A 61 18.34 5.88 -6.25
CA ASN A 61 18.75 5.41 -7.58
C ASN A 61 18.24 6.42 -8.63
N SER A 62 18.92 6.59 -9.74
CA SER A 62 18.59 7.59 -10.79
C SER A 62 17.25 7.34 -11.50
N SER A 63 16.59 6.21 -11.25
CA SER A 63 15.30 5.88 -11.85
C SER A 63 14.14 6.67 -11.20
N CYS A 64 13.41 7.42 -12.02
CA CYS A 64 12.24 8.16 -11.60
C CYS A 64 10.96 7.44 -12.02
N LEU A 65 10.02 7.27 -11.08
CA LEU A 65 8.66 6.81 -11.34
C LEU A 65 7.74 8.03 -11.36
N THR A 66 7.08 8.29 -12.47
CA THR A 66 6.13 9.40 -12.58
C THR A 66 4.70 8.90 -12.40
N LEU A 67 3.97 9.47 -11.45
CA LEU A 67 2.56 9.17 -11.17
C LEU A 67 1.71 10.37 -11.55
N ASN A 68 0.81 10.20 -12.52
CA ASN A 68 -0.08 11.25 -12.99
C ASN A 68 -1.49 10.97 -12.49
N LEU A 69 -2.03 11.87 -11.69
CA LEU A 69 -3.39 11.82 -11.17
C LEU A 69 -4.19 12.98 -11.76
N PHE A 70 -4.95 12.69 -12.80
CA PHE A 70 -5.57 13.71 -13.63
C PHE A 70 -7.09 13.66 -13.55
N GLU A 71 -7.68 14.83 -13.39
CA GLU A 71 -9.11 15.08 -13.47
C GLU A 71 -9.46 15.45 -14.91
N ALA A 72 -10.26 14.62 -15.56
CA ALA A 72 -10.62 14.82 -16.97
C ALA A 72 -11.37 16.15 -17.17
N SER A 73 -12.31 16.47 -16.30
CA SER A 73 -13.09 17.71 -16.37
C SER A 73 -12.23 18.97 -16.23
N ALA A 74 -11.20 18.96 -15.38
CA ALA A 74 -10.28 20.10 -15.19
C ALA A 74 -9.42 20.38 -16.44
N LEU A 75 -9.18 19.38 -17.27
CA LEU A 75 -8.39 19.47 -18.49
C LEU A 75 -9.25 19.61 -19.76
N GLY A 76 -10.57 19.58 -19.64
CA GLY A 76 -11.47 19.51 -20.80
C GLY A 76 -11.27 18.23 -21.62
N TRP A 77 -10.88 17.13 -20.96
CA TRP A 77 -10.70 15.83 -21.61
C TRP A 77 -11.97 15.00 -21.53
N ALA A 78 -12.05 14.01 -22.41
CA ALA A 78 -13.11 13.01 -22.34
C ALA A 78 -13.00 12.23 -21.01
N SER A 79 -14.13 12.02 -20.36
CA SER A 79 -14.26 11.21 -19.17
C SER A 79 -13.80 9.76 -19.45
N PRO A 80 -13.23 9.04 -18.47
CA PRO A 80 -13.00 7.60 -18.61
C PRO A 80 -14.24 6.83 -19.04
N GLU A 81 -15.42 7.32 -18.70
CA GLU A 81 -16.71 6.73 -19.08
C GLU A 81 -17.03 6.85 -20.57
N SER A 82 -16.51 7.87 -21.23
CA SER A 82 -16.71 8.11 -22.66
C SER A 82 -16.01 7.10 -23.55
N TYR A 83 -15.07 6.32 -22.99
CA TYR A 83 -14.37 5.25 -23.70
C TYR A 83 -15.11 3.93 -23.57
N SER A 84 -16.29 3.85 -24.20
CA SER A 84 -17.11 2.62 -24.15
C SER A 84 -16.37 1.37 -24.64
N GLU A 85 -15.42 1.54 -25.56
CA GLU A 85 -14.59 0.46 -26.11
C GLU A 85 -13.58 -0.12 -25.11
N TRP A 86 -13.33 0.56 -23.98
CA TRP A 86 -12.48 0.04 -22.89
C TRP A 86 -13.27 -0.86 -21.94
N ARG A 87 -14.58 -0.79 -21.98
CA ARG A 87 -15.47 -1.55 -21.11
C ARG A 87 -15.78 -2.90 -21.71
N GLY A 88 -15.91 -3.90 -20.84
CA GLY A 88 -16.18 -5.26 -21.25
C GLY A 88 -16.19 -6.22 -20.06
N PRO A 89 -16.20 -7.53 -20.33
CA PRO A 89 -16.09 -8.52 -19.26
C PRO A 89 -14.76 -8.37 -18.49
N PRO A 90 -14.66 -8.97 -17.30
CA PRO A 90 -13.42 -8.94 -16.50
C PRO A 90 -12.19 -9.32 -17.34
N GLY A 91 -11.14 -8.50 -17.26
CA GLY A 91 -9.90 -8.68 -18.02
C GLY A 91 -9.91 -8.06 -19.43
N HIS A 92 -11.01 -7.46 -19.88
CA HIS A 92 -11.09 -6.86 -21.22
C HIS A 92 -10.10 -5.71 -21.38
N PHE A 93 -10.12 -4.74 -20.47
CA PHE A 93 -9.22 -3.57 -20.50
C PHE A 93 -7.76 -4.00 -20.32
N GLU A 94 -7.49 -4.89 -19.37
CA GLU A 94 -6.16 -5.47 -19.15
C GLU A 94 -5.60 -6.12 -20.42
N SER A 95 -6.46 -6.79 -21.20
CA SER A 95 -6.07 -7.37 -22.48
C SER A 95 -5.75 -6.32 -23.53
N ILE A 96 -6.51 -5.21 -23.59
CA ILE A 96 -6.24 -4.10 -24.51
C ILE A 96 -4.89 -3.48 -24.20
N VAL A 97 -4.67 -3.05 -22.97
CA VAL A 97 -3.42 -2.38 -22.55
C VAL A 97 -2.22 -3.31 -22.63
N GLY A 98 -2.41 -4.59 -22.33
CA GLY A 98 -1.36 -5.62 -22.41
C GLY A 98 -0.82 -5.82 -23.82
N LYS A 99 -1.67 -5.76 -24.86
CA LYS A 99 -1.24 -5.82 -26.28
C LYS A 99 -0.40 -4.61 -26.70
N LEU A 100 -0.50 -3.49 -25.96
CA LEU A 100 0.30 -2.28 -26.19
C LEU A 100 1.62 -2.28 -25.40
N GLY A 101 1.88 -3.31 -24.60
CA GLY A 101 3.00 -3.36 -23.67
C GLY A 101 2.76 -2.59 -22.38
N PHE A 102 1.54 -2.08 -22.14
CA PHE A 102 1.13 -1.40 -20.93
C PHE A 102 0.52 -2.37 -19.92
N ARG A 103 0.31 -1.90 -18.69
CA ARG A 103 -0.53 -2.53 -17.68
C ARG A 103 -1.65 -1.57 -17.35
N GLY A 104 -2.81 -2.07 -16.95
CA GLY A 104 -3.88 -1.16 -16.58
C GLY A 104 -5.10 -1.90 -16.06
N VAL A 105 -5.97 -1.16 -15.41
CA VAL A 105 -7.19 -1.67 -14.81
C VAL A 105 -8.23 -0.55 -14.67
N PHE A 106 -9.49 -0.90 -14.86
CA PHE A 106 -10.61 -0.16 -14.29
C PHE A 106 -10.90 -0.71 -12.91
N HIS A 107 -11.03 0.15 -11.93
CA HIS A 107 -11.41 -0.27 -10.59
C HIS A 107 -12.63 0.50 -10.11
N LYS A 108 -13.55 -0.21 -9.47
CA LYS A 108 -14.78 0.40 -8.96
C LYS A 108 -14.46 1.52 -7.98
N ALA A 109 -15.03 2.68 -8.22
CA ALA A 109 -14.87 3.83 -7.36
C ALA A 109 -15.78 3.72 -6.12
N ILE A 110 -17.07 3.52 -6.32
CA ILE A 110 -18.08 3.41 -5.24
C ILE A 110 -19.12 2.37 -5.67
N GLU A 111 -19.53 1.52 -4.73
CA GLU A 111 -20.61 0.56 -4.96
C GLU A 111 -21.93 1.30 -5.22
N GLY A 112 -22.56 1.03 -6.37
CA GLY A 112 -23.88 1.56 -6.73
C GLY A 112 -23.92 2.78 -7.66
N GLU A 113 -22.78 3.43 -7.97
CA GLU A 113 -22.71 4.48 -9.00
C GLU A 113 -21.94 3.97 -10.24
N PRO A 114 -22.65 3.44 -11.25
CA PRO A 114 -22.00 3.05 -12.50
C PRO A 114 -21.45 4.29 -13.21
N GLY A 115 -20.26 4.17 -13.74
CA GLY A 115 -19.70 5.18 -14.62
C GLY A 115 -18.59 6.05 -14.05
N ARG A 116 -18.28 6.01 -12.74
CA ARG A 116 -17.24 6.83 -12.11
C ARG A 116 -15.94 6.08 -11.78
N ASP A 117 -15.72 4.98 -12.48
CA ASP A 117 -14.55 4.13 -12.21
C ASP A 117 -13.27 4.81 -12.70
N PRO A 118 -12.27 5.02 -11.82
CA PRO A 118 -10.96 5.47 -12.24
C PRO A 118 -10.34 4.53 -13.26
N CYS A 119 -9.75 5.09 -14.31
CA CYS A 119 -8.93 4.36 -15.24
C CYS A 119 -7.46 4.47 -14.84
N THR A 120 -6.80 3.33 -14.61
CA THR A 120 -5.39 3.29 -14.27
C THR A 120 -4.61 2.60 -15.37
N ILE A 121 -3.55 3.25 -15.89
CA ILE A 121 -2.65 2.75 -16.92
C ILE A 121 -1.22 2.95 -16.45
N PHE A 122 -0.35 1.99 -16.73
CA PHE A 122 1.08 2.06 -16.45
C PHE A 122 1.89 1.71 -17.70
N ASP A 123 2.76 2.63 -18.10
CA ASP A 123 3.78 2.44 -19.15
C ASP A 123 5.10 2.02 -18.49
N PRO A 124 5.51 0.74 -18.60
CA PRO A 124 6.73 0.26 -17.98
C PRO A 124 7.99 0.79 -18.66
N HIS A 125 7.92 1.18 -19.95
CA HIS A 125 9.08 1.72 -20.67
C HIS A 125 9.43 3.13 -20.22
N ARG A 126 8.38 3.97 -20.01
CA ARG A 126 8.54 5.35 -19.52
C ARG A 126 8.57 5.44 -18.01
N GLN A 127 8.34 4.33 -17.29
CA GLN A 127 8.12 4.32 -15.84
C GLN A 127 7.08 5.36 -15.43
N MET A 128 5.95 5.37 -16.13
CA MET A 128 4.91 6.39 -15.99
C MET A 128 3.55 5.73 -15.75
N GLY A 129 2.93 6.10 -14.64
CA GLY A 129 1.56 5.74 -14.30
C GLY A 129 0.59 6.88 -14.58
N VAL A 130 -0.61 6.54 -15.01
CA VAL A 130 -1.74 7.45 -15.23
C VAL A 130 -2.94 6.92 -14.48
N GLN A 131 -3.52 7.73 -13.61
CA GLN A 131 -4.85 7.52 -13.06
C GLN A 131 -5.73 8.67 -13.54
N LEU A 132 -6.65 8.37 -14.45
CA LEU A 132 -7.62 9.31 -14.96
C LEU A 132 -8.94 9.11 -14.24
N ILE A 133 -9.49 10.20 -13.72
CA ILE A 133 -10.79 10.23 -13.03
C ILE A 133 -11.64 11.34 -13.62
N GLU A 134 -12.95 11.28 -13.47
CA GLU A 134 -13.83 12.34 -13.93
C GLU A 134 -13.62 13.60 -13.11
N ARG A 135 -13.73 13.50 -11.77
CA ARG A 135 -13.53 14.60 -10.82
C ARG A 135 -12.74 14.10 -9.61
N MET A 136 -11.90 14.94 -9.02
CA MET A 136 -11.11 14.56 -7.83
C MET A 136 -11.98 14.13 -6.64
N ASN A 137 -13.20 14.67 -6.53
CA ASN A 137 -14.15 14.27 -5.48
C ASN A 137 -14.71 12.84 -5.68
N ASP A 138 -14.53 12.26 -6.85
CA ASP A 138 -14.95 10.88 -7.16
C ASP A 138 -13.87 9.87 -6.76
N LEU A 139 -12.71 10.32 -6.25
CA LEU A 139 -11.69 9.43 -5.69
C LEU A 139 -12.25 8.62 -4.54
N PRO A 140 -12.12 7.29 -4.59
CA PRO A 140 -12.53 6.46 -3.48
C PRO A 140 -11.82 6.87 -2.18
N PRO A 141 -12.53 6.91 -1.04
CA PRO A 141 -11.91 7.33 0.22
C PRO A 141 -10.75 6.43 0.68
N TRP A 142 -10.72 5.17 0.26
CA TRP A 142 -9.58 4.28 0.50
C TRP A 142 -8.35 4.64 -0.33
N ASP A 143 -8.49 5.30 -1.50
CA ASP A 143 -7.35 5.80 -2.28
C ASP A 143 -6.71 7.02 -1.61
N VAL A 144 -7.52 7.83 -0.93
CA VAL A 144 -6.99 8.91 -0.07
C VAL A 144 -6.21 8.31 1.11
N GLY A 145 -6.66 7.18 1.65
CA GLY A 145 -6.01 6.47 2.76
C GLY A 145 -4.73 5.72 2.40
N ALA A 146 -4.55 5.35 1.12
CA ALA A 146 -3.36 4.69 0.59
C ALA A 146 -3.07 5.24 -0.82
N PRO A 147 -2.51 6.46 -0.90
CA PRO A 147 -2.33 7.21 -2.14
C PRO A 147 -1.62 6.44 -3.23
N CYS A 148 -2.15 6.47 -4.45
CA CYS A 148 -1.52 5.89 -5.64
C CYS A 148 -1.17 4.40 -5.52
N ARG A 149 -1.78 3.63 -4.57
CA ARG A 149 -1.37 2.25 -4.29
C ARG A 149 -1.34 1.36 -5.53
N ILE A 150 -2.32 1.51 -6.44
CA ILE A 150 -2.37 0.70 -7.67
C ILE A 150 -1.22 1.08 -8.60
N LEU A 151 -0.97 2.36 -8.82
CA LEU A 151 0.13 2.84 -9.64
C LEU A 151 1.50 2.46 -9.06
N LEU A 152 1.67 2.60 -7.75
CA LEU A 152 2.89 2.16 -7.05
C LEU A 152 3.09 0.66 -7.20
N ASN A 153 2.03 -0.14 -7.08
CA ASN A 153 2.12 -1.59 -7.27
C ASN A 153 2.46 -1.97 -8.72
N LEU A 154 1.84 -1.32 -9.71
CA LEU A 154 2.15 -1.57 -11.12
C LEU A 154 3.61 -1.23 -11.43
N GLY A 155 4.12 -0.10 -10.91
CA GLY A 155 5.52 0.29 -11.00
C GLY A 155 6.44 -0.69 -10.30
N ALA A 156 6.09 -1.13 -9.09
CA ALA A 156 6.85 -2.10 -8.32
C ALA A 156 6.97 -3.45 -9.05
N VAL A 157 5.84 -3.99 -9.53
CA VAL A 157 5.81 -5.28 -10.25
C VAL A 157 6.62 -5.21 -11.55
N SER A 158 6.73 -4.05 -12.20
CA SER A 158 7.59 -3.90 -13.38
C SER A 158 9.08 -4.10 -13.06
N ARG A 159 9.45 -3.99 -11.78
CA ARG A 159 10.82 -4.18 -11.27
C ARG A 159 10.99 -5.47 -10.47
N GLY A 160 9.97 -6.33 -10.44
CA GLY A 160 9.97 -7.55 -9.65
C GLY A 160 9.79 -7.32 -8.14
N TRP A 161 9.31 -6.15 -7.72
CA TRP A 161 8.96 -5.83 -6.33
C TRP A 161 7.44 -5.84 -6.17
N TYR A 162 6.95 -5.94 -4.92
CA TYR A 162 5.53 -6.17 -4.69
C TYR A 162 5.03 -5.34 -3.52
N LEU A 163 3.98 -4.56 -3.76
CA LEU A 163 3.22 -3.96 -2.68
C LEU A 163 2.34 -5.04 -2.04
N ILE A 164 2.33 -5.12 -0.73
CA ILE A 164 1.54 -6.11 0.03
C ILE A 164 0.71 -5.38 1.07
N HIS A 165 -0.57 -5.75 1.19
CA HIS A 165 -1.41 -5.31 2.31
C HIS A 165 -1.00 -6.06 3.58
N ALA A 166 -0.01 -5.53 4.26
CA ALA A 166 0.62 -6.09 5.42
C ALA A 166 1.17 -4.99 6.32
N ALA A 167 1.50 -5.36 7.55
CA ALA A 167 2.33 -4.55 8.43
C ALA A 167 3.70 -5.22 8.59
N ALA A 168 4.67 -4.47 9.13
CA ALA A 168 5.98 -5.02 9.43
C ALA A 168 6.54 -4.43 10.72
N LEU A 169 7.16 -5.26 11.55
CA LEU A 169 7.85 -4.86 12.80
C LEU A 169 9.28 -5.37 12.81
N SER A 170 10.19 -4.60 13.45
CA SER A 170 11.60 -4.98 13.56
C SER A 170 12.23 -4.58 14.89
N VAL A 171 13.31 -5.28 15.22
CA VAL A 171 14.34 -4.89 16.16
C VAL A 171 15.57 -4.52 15.34
N GLY A 172 15.98 -3.26 15.36
CA GLY A 172 16.98 -2.77 14.40
C GLY A 172 16.51 -2.96 12.95
N ASP A 173 17.34 -3.57 12.11
CA ASP A 173 17.07 -3.86 10.70
C ASP A 173 16.46 -5.26 10.46
N GLU A 174 16.28 -6.08 11.50
CA GLU A 174 15.77 -7.44 11.42
C GLU A 174 14.31 -7.49 11.84
N GLY A 175 13.44 -8.06 11.01
CA GLY A 175 12.01 -7.94 11.23
C GLY A 175 11.16 -9.08 10.72
N VAL A 176 9.87 -8.89 10.90
CA VAL A 176 8.80 -9.83 10.52
C VAL A 176 7.71 -9.13 9.74
N LEU A 177 7.08 -9.86 8.83
CA LEU A 177 5.91 -9.40 8.08
C LEU A 177 4.65 -9.88 8.81
N ILE A 178 3.67 -8.99 8.99
CA ILE A 178 2.40 -9.29 9.67
C ILE A 178 1.30 -9.25 8.63
N VAL A 179 0.68 -10.40 8.37
CA VAL A 179 -0.35 -10.58 7.36
C VAL A 179 -1.66 -11.09 7.93
N GLY A 180 -2.76 -10.93 7.21
CA GLY A 180 -4.07 -11.42 7.62
C GLY A 180 -5.21 -10.57 7.08
N PRO A 181 -6.45 -11.01 7.17
CA PRO A 181 -7.61 -10.27 6.72
C PRO A 181 -7.84 -8.99 7.54
N GLY A 182 -8.78 -8.15 7.08
CA GLY A 182 -9.26 -7.01 7.87
C GLY A 182 -9.78 -7.48 9.24
N GLY A 183 -9.39 -6.79 10.31
CA GLY A 183 -9.80 -7.16 11.66
C GLY A 183 -8.98 -8.24 12.36
N ALA A 184 -8.06 -8.92 11.68
CA ALA A 184 -7.24 -9.99 12.28
C ALA A 184 -6.31 -9.53 13.43
N GLY A 185 -6.06 -8.22 13.54
CA GLY A 185 -5.19 -7.67 14.59
C GLY A 185 -3.88 -7.07 14.09
N LYS A 186 -3.63 -6.99 12.77
CA LYS A 186 -2.37 -6.44 12.21
C LYS A 186 -2.02 -5.08 12.83
N SER A 187 -2.88 -4.08 12.66
CA SER A 187 -2.63 -2.72 13.17
C SER A 187 -2.49 -2.65 14.68
N GLY A 188 -3.28 -3.46 15.42
CA GLY A 188 -3.15 -3.57 16.87
C GLY A 188 -1.79 -4.14 17.30
N THR A 189 -1.34 -5.17 16.61
CA THR A 189 -0.02 -5.78 16.82
C THR A 189 1.12 -4.81 16.50
N THR A 190 0.98 -4.04 15.41
CA THR A 190 1.98 -3.05 15.02
C THR A 190 2.08 -1.93 16.05
N LEU A 191 0.94 -1.41 16.49
CA LEU A 191 0.90 -0.38 17.55
C LEU A 191 1.46 -0.89 18.88
N ALA A 192 1.12 -2.11 19.28
CA ALA A 192 1.70 -2.76 20.46
C ALA A 192 3.23 -2.87 20.34
N GLY A 193 3.75 -3.24 19.17
CA GLY A 193 5.19 -3.29 18.94
C GLY A 193 5.86 -1.93 19.05
N ILE A 194 5.34 -0.89 18.39
CA ILE A 194 5.97 0.44 18.45
C ILE A 194 5.87 1.09 19.82
N SER A 195 4.82 0.82 20.60
CA SER A 195 4.69 1.32 21.98
C SER A 195 5.73 0.70 22.93
N THR A 196 6.26 -0.49 22.61
CA THR A 196 7.36 -1.13 23.34
C THR A 196 8.75 -0.87 22.73
N GLY A 197 8.85 0.04 21.74
CA GLY A 197 10.10 0.47 21.15
C GLY A 197 10.54 -0.29 19.90
N LEU A 198 9.74 -1.25 19.38
CA LEU A 198 10.00 -1.85 18.07
C LEU A 198 9.87 -0.80 16.97
N LYS A 199 10.46 -1.08 15.82
CA LYS A 199 10.37 -0.23 14.63
C LYS A 199 9.40 -0.83 13.62
N THR A 200 8.88 0.02 12.72
CA THR A 200 7.95 -0.41 11.68
C THR A 200 8.32 0.15 10.31
N ALA A 201 8.06 -0.62 9.25
CA ALA A 201 8.09 -0.14 7.87
C ALA A 201 6.69 0.23 7.35
N GLY A 202 5.64 0.06 8.16
CA GLY A 202 4.25 0.40 7.83
C GLY A 202 3.24 -0.56 8.41
N ASP A 203 1.97 -0.15 8.39
CA ASP A 203 0.84 -0.88 8.97
C ASP A 203 -0.18 -1.39 7.95
N ASP A 204 -0.40 -0.67 6.85
CA ASP A 204 -1.47 -0.99 5.87
C ASP A 204 -0.87 -1.60 4.59
N TYR A 205 0.19 -1.00 4.08
CA TYR A 205 0.93 -1.48 2.92
C TYR A 205 2.43 -1.33 3.13
N VAL A 206 3.17 -2.37 2.79
CA VAL A 206 4.63 -2.38 2.71
C VAL A 206 5.07 -2.83 1.31
N LEU A 207 6.17 -2.28 0.82
CA LEU A 207 6.77 -2.71 -0.43
C LEU A 207 7.83 -3.77 -0.13
N VAL A 208 7.76 -4.93 -0.78
CA VAL A 208 8.69 -6.03 -0.53
C VAL A 208 9.51 -6.34 -1.78
N CYS A 209 10.83 -6.34 -1.61
CA CYS A 209 11.80 -6.79 -2.60
C CYS A 209 12.17 -8.25 -2.32
N PRO A 210 12.16 -9.16 -3.33
CA PRO A 210 12.48 -10.57 -3.17
C PRO A 210 14.00 -10.84 -3.12
N THR A 211 14.69 -10.17 -2.20
CA THR A 211 16.09 -10.44 -1.87
C THR A 211 16.20 -11.67 -0.95
N THR A 212 17.41 -12.06 -0.56
CA THR A 212 17.66 -13.13 0.40
C THR A 212 18.49 -12.58 1.56
N PRO A 213 17.87 -12.34 2.74
CA PRO A 213 16.44 -12.43 3.05
C PRO A 213 15.60 -11.35 2.33
N PRO A 214 14.26 -11.54 2.21
CA PRO A 214 13.38 -10.52 1.63
C PRO A 214 13.46 -9.23 2.42
N THR A 215 13.36 -8.09 1.71
CA THR A 215 13.45 -6.76 2.35
C THR A 215 12.14 -6.02 2.21
N ALA A 216 11.55 -5.59 3.32
CA ALA A 216 10.39 -4.69 3.34
C ALA A 216 10.84 -3.23 3.38
N PHE A 217 10.11 -2.37 2.66
CA PHE A 217 10.34 -0.93 2.62
C PHE A 217 9.08 -0.18 3.00
N ARG A 218 9.28 0.95 3.66
CA ARG A 218 8.23 1.90 4.00
C ARG A 218 7.63 2.54 2.74
N VAL A 219 6.30 2.73 2.77
CA VAL A 219 5.55 3.43 1.72
C VAL A 219 4.73 4.58 2.31
N TYR A 220 3.98 4.32 3.38
CA TYR A 220 3.05 5.29 3.96
C TYR A 220 3.38 5.63 5.41
N ASN A 221 2.97 6.84 5.83
CA ASN A 221 3.14 7.33 7.20
C ASN A 221 1.88 7.15 8.06
N ILE A 222 0.75 6.81 7.48
CA ILE A 222 -0.55 6.90 8.14
C ILE A 222 -0.94 5.55 8.70
N PHE A 223 -1.28 5.55 9.99
CA PHE A 223 -1.92 4.43 10.69
C PHE A 223 -3.41 4.69 10.85
N LYS A 224 -4.17 3.59 10.93
CA LYS A 224 -5.63 3.60 11.07
C LYS A 224 -6.05 2.57 12.11
N GLN A 225 -6.74 3.03 13.16
CA GLN A 225 -7.17 2.11 14.22
C GLN A 225 -8.50 2.53 14.84
N ASP A 226 -9.22 1.56 15.39
CA ASP A 226 -10.44 1.78 16.14
C ASP A 226 -10.14 2.56 17.44
N ARG A 227 -11.05 3.48 17.82
CA ARG A 227 -10.91 4.35 18.99
C ARG A 227 -10.64 3.57 20.27
N ASP A 228 -11.39 2.52 20.51
CA ASP A 228 -11.31 1.72 21.75
C ASP A 228 -9.98 0.98 21.87
N ARG A 229 -9.36 0.67 20.73
CA ARG A 229 -8.03 0.02 20.70
C ARG A 229 -6.91 1.02 20.92
N LEU A 230 -7.03 2.23 20.39
CA LEU A 230 -6.08 3.31 20.66
C LEU A 230 -6.09 3.73 22.12
N ALA A 231 -7.27 3.73 22.76
CA ALA A 231 -7.40 4.07 24.18
C ALA A 231 -6.68 3.09 25.14
N ARG A 232 -6.22 1.94 24.65
CA ARG A 232 -5.44 0.95 25.43
C ARG A 232 -3.94 1.21 25.40
N ILE A 233 -3.49 2.22 24.65
CA ILE A 233 -2.08 2.59 24.52
C ILE A 233 -1.96 4.00 25.15
N ASP A 234 -1.22 4.11 26.22
CA ASP A 234 -1.19 5.29 27.08
C ASP A 234 -0.85 6.57 26.31
N GLU A 235 0.10 6.53 25.40
CA GLU A 235 0.51 7.67 24.56
C GLU A 235 -0.60 8.15 23.61
N LEU A 236 -1.54 7.28 23.25
CA LEU A 236 -2.62 7.56 22.30
C LEU A 236 -3.96 7.82 22.98
N ALA A 237 -4.15 7.35 24.22
CA ALA A 237 -5.44 7.42 24.93
C ALA A 237 -5.99 8.85 25.00
N GLY A 238 -5.15 9.83 25.37
CA GLY A 238 -5.51 11.26 25.47
C GLY A 238 -5.70 11.97 24.12
N ALA A 239 -5.23 11.39 23.02
CA ALA A 239 -5.27 12.01 21.69
C ALA A 239 -6.52 11.63 20.88
N THR A 240 -7.25 10.58 21.27
CA THR A 240 -8.36 10.00 20.49
C THR A 240 -9.48 10.99 20.11
N THR A 241 -9.65 12.09 20.86
CA THR A 241 -10.64 13.14 20.57
C THR A 241 -10.20 14.14 19.52
N ARG A 242 -8.88 14.24 19.25
CA ARG A 242 -8.26 15.20 18.31
C ARG A 242 -7.90 14.57 16.97
N LEU A 243 -7.88 13.24 16.89
CA LEU A 243 -7.54 12.53 15.67
C LEU A 243 -8.68 12.55 14.66
N ARG A 244 -8.33 12.59 13.37
CA ARG A 244 -9.30 12.56 12.28
C ARG A 244 -9.93 11.18 12.17
N THR A 245 -11.24 11.13 12.06
CA THR A 245 -11.98 9.90 11.71
C THR A 245 -12.02 9.75 10.20
N ASN A 246 -11.68 8.57 9.69
CA ASN A 246 -11.76 8.24 8.28
C ASN A 246 -13.17 7.72 7.89
N TRP A 247 -13.33 7.40 6.61
CA TRP A 247 -14.57 6.89 6.03
C TRP A 247 -15.08 5.56 6.66
N ASN A 248 -14.18 4.81 7.30
CA ASN A 248 -14.49 3.52 7.95
C ASN A 248 -14.51 3.64 9.48
N ASN A 249 -14.84 4.81 10.01
CA ASN A 249 -14.91 5.13 11.44
C ASN A 249 -13.63 4.84 12.24
N LYS A 250 -12.48 4.67 11.57
CA LYS A 250 -11.18 4.53 12.23
C LYS A 250 -10.52 5.89 12.39
N LEU A 251 -9.76 6.04 13.46
CA LEU A 251 -8.92 7.21 13.67
C LEU A 251 -7.64 7.08 12.83
N GLU A 252 -7.29 8.16 12.10
CA GLU A 252 -6.07 8.26 11.30
C GLU A 252 -5.06 9.17 11.98
N PHE A 253 -3.78 8.76 11.98
CA PHE A 253 -2.68 9.54 12.58
C PHE A 253 -1.33 9.12 12.00
N ASP A 254 -0.34 10.01 12.09
CA ASP A 254 1.07 9.67 11.87
C ASP A 254 1.64 9.16 13.22
N PRO A 255 2.10 7.91 13.32
CA PRO A 255 2.61 7.37 14.58
C PRO A 255 3.89 8.09 15.07
N GLU A 256 4.64 8.76 14.20
CA GLU A 256 5.81 9.57 14.59
C GLU A 256 5.46 10.73 15.53
N ASP A 257 4.20 11.18 15.51
CA ASP A 257 3.77 12.26 16.41
C ASP A 257 3.63 11.79 17.87
N PHE A 258 3.54 10.48 18.09
CA PHE A 258 3.38 9.84 19.40
C PHE A 258 4.59 8.98 19.79
N PHE A 259 5.23 8.36 18.82
CA PHE A 259 6.39 7.46 18.98
C PHE A 259 7.54 7.93 18.08
N PRO A 260 8.26 8.99 18.45
CA PRO A 260 9.33 9.54 17.63
C PRO A 260 10.39 8.51 17.26
N GLY A 261 10.69 8.40 15.96
CA GLY A 261 11.66 7.44 15.44
C GLY A 261 11.13 6.01 15.37
N CYS A 262 9.80 5.81 15.38
CA CYS A 262 9.20 4.47 15.25
C CYS A 262 9.35 3.87 13.85
N PHE A 263 9.54 4.71 12.81
CA PHE A 263 9.73 4.21 11.46
C PHE A 263 11.17 3.85 11.12
N VAL A 264 11.31 2.78 10.33
CA VAL A 264 12.50 2.47 9.53
C VAL A 264 12.15 2.50 8.05
N GLU A 265 13.10 2.92 7.22
CA GLU A 265 12.88 2.98 5.76
C GLU A 265 12.92 1.58 5.12
N ARG A 266 13.64 0.65 5.74
CA ARG A 266 13.72 -0.75 5.33
C ARG A 266 14.02 -1.68 6.50
N MET A 267 13.64 -2.95 6.35
CA MET A 267 14.02 -4.05 7.25
C MET A 267 14.12 -5.37 6.49
N ARG A 268 14.98 -6.26 6.94
CA ARG A 268 15.06 -7.64 6.44
C ARG A 268 13.98 -8.50 7.10
N LEU A 269 13.32 -9.34 6.34
CA LEU A 269 12.23 -10.18 6.84
C LEU A 269 12.72 -11.60 7.11
N HIS A 270 12.44 -12.09 8.31
CA HIS A 270 12.83 -13.43 8.76
C HIS A 270 11.66 -14.37 9.02
N ALA A 271 10.45 -13.85 9.16
CA ALA A 271 9.24 -14.66 9.33
C ALA A 271 7.99 -13.92 8.86
N ILE A 272 6.91 -14.68 8.68
CA ILE A 272 5.56 -14.17 8.48
C ILE A 272 4.72 -14.52 9.70
N LEU A 273 4.06 -13.51 10.27
CA LEU A 273 3.16 -13.64 11.40
C LEU A 273 1.71 -13.44 10.97
N VAL A 274 0.82 -14.31 11.44
CA VAL A 274 -0.63 -14.23 11.23
C VAL A 274 -1.29 -14.03 12.59
N PRO A 275 -1.65 -12.78 12.95
CA PRO A 275 -2.27 -12.51 14.24
C PRO A 275 -3.72 -13.02 14.29
N LYS A 276 -4.12 -13.45 15.47
CA LYS A 276 -5.49 -13.77 15.85
C LYS A 276 -5.80 -13.12 17.19
N ILE A 277 -6.90 -12.38 17.24
CA ILE A 277 -7.38 -11.79 18.49
C ILE A 277 -8.00 -12.92 19.32
N ALA A 278 -7.31 -13.35 20.36
CA ALA A 278 -7.71 -14.48 21.19
C ALA A 278 -7.97 -14.07 22.66
N TYR A 279 -7.47 -12.88 23.06
CA TYR A 279 -7.53 -12.40 24.45
C TYR A 279 -6.95 -13.42 25.44
N GLU A 280 -5.93 -14.14 25.01
CA GLU A 280 -5.18 -15.09 25.83
C GLU A 280 -4.47 -14.36 26.99
N PRO A 281 -4.15 -15.02 28.10
CA PRO A 281 -3.35 -14.41 29.17
C PRO A 281 -1.93 -14.00 28.72
N ARG A 282 -1.39 -14.67 27.70
CA ARG A 282 -0.09 -14.40 27.09
C ARG A 282 -0.15 -14.60 25.59
N THR A 283 0.58 -13.79 24.86
CA THR A 283 0.78 -13.96 23.41
C THR A 283 1.55 -15.23 23.13
N ARG A 284 1.07 -16.04 22.18
CA ARG A 284 1.70 -17.30 21.77
C ARG A 284 1.94 -17.34 20.29
N LEU A 285 3.15 -17.72 19.90
CA LEU A 285 3.51 -17.98 18.51
C LEU A 285 3.60 -19.49 18.28
N LEU A 286 2.88 -19.97 17.28
CA LEU A 286 2.89 -21.36 16.86
C LEU A 286 3.25 -21.45 15.39
N ARG A 287 4.21 -22.29 15.03
CA ARG A 287 4.56 -22.51 13.63
C ARG A 287 3.36 -23.11 12.88
N ILE A 288 3.10 -22.58 11.69
CA ILE A 288 2.00 -23.04 10.82
C ILE A 288 2.51 -23.30 9.41
N ASP A 289 1.75 -24.10 8.65
CA ASP A 289 2.13 -24.45 7.29
C ASP A 289 1.90 -23.29 6.30
N PRO A 290 2.76 -23.13 5.29
CA PRO A 290 2.68 -22.07 4.27
C PRO A 290 1.32 -21.92 3.56
N PRO A 291 0.59 -23.00 3.21
CA PRO A 291 -0.72 -22.88 2.58
C PRO A 291 -1.74 -22.06 3.38
N GLY A 292 -1.75 -22.20 4.71
CA GLY A 292 -2.62 -21.43 5.59
C GLY A 292 -2.32 -19.92 5.54
N VAL A 293 -1.06 -19.54 5.41
CA VAL A 293 -0.63 -18.14 5.27
C VAL A 293 -0.92 -17.61 3.89
N PHE A 294 -0.72 -18.42 2.86
CA PHE A 294 -1.10 -18.03 1.49
C PHE A 294 -2.58 -17.65 1.38
N GLN A 295 -3.48 -18.41 2.04
CA GLN A 295 -4.90 -18.08 2.09
C GLN A 295 -5.21 -16.75 2.77
N GLN A 296 -4.35 -16.28 3.67
CA GLN A 296 -4.50 -14.97 4.33
C GLN A 296 -3.99 -13.82 3.45
N LEU A 297 -3.00 -14.07 2.59
CA LEU A 297 -2.42 -13.08 1.66
C LEU A 297 -3.23 -12.93 0.37
N ALA A 298 -3.69 -14.04 -0.21
CA ALA A 298 -4.28 -14.10 -1.53
C ALA A 298 -5.47 -13.13 -1.75
N PRO A 299 -6.44 -13.01 -0.83
CA PRO A 299 -7.59 -12.11 -1.05
C PRO A 299 -7.18 -10.65 -1.25
N SER A 300 -6.22 -10.14 -0.47
CA SER A 300 -5.77 -8.75 -0.59
C SER A 300 -5.03 -8.48 -1.90
N LEU A 301 -4.23 -9.44 -2.38
CA LEU A 301 -3.54 -9.34 -3.67
C LEU A 301 -4.53 -9.33 -4.84
N TRP A 302 -5.67 -10.03 -4.69
CA TRP A 302 -6.68 -10.10 -5.73
C TRP A 302 -7.56 -8.85 -5.78
N THR A 303 -8.09 -8.42 -4.63
CA THR A 303 -9.12 -7.37 -4.57
C THR A 303 -8.55 -5.97 -4.42
N GLN A 304 -7.42 -5.82 -3.70
CA GLN A 304 -6.89 -4.50 -3.35
C GLN A 304 -5.80 -4.00 -4.29
N LEU A 305 -5.16 -4.92 -5.04
CA LEU A 305 -4.07 -4.63 -5.97
C LEU A 305 -4.38 -5.20 -7.36
N PRO A 306 -5.47 -4.76 -8.00
CA PRO A 306 -5.86 -5.25 -9.31
C PRO A 306 -4.81 -4.95 -10.38
N GLY A 307 -4.85 -5.70 -11.49
CA GLY A 307 -3.92 -5.55 -12.62
C GLY A 307 -2.60 -6.33 -12.46
N THR A 308 -2.35 -6.94 -11.29
CA THR A 308 -1.11 -7.69 -10.99
C THR A 308 -1.35 -9.06 -10.36
N GLN A 309 -2.56 -9.59 -10.43
CA GLN A 309 -2.98 -10.79 -9.69
C GLN A 309 -2.03 -11.98 -9.88
N VAL A 310 -1.69 -12.31 -11.13
CA VAL A 310 -0.80 -13.46 -11.43
C VAL A 310 0.59 -13.26 -10.83
N ALA A 311 1.14 -12.05 -10.94
CA ALA A 311 2.44 -11.72 -10.37
C ALA A 311 2.39 -11.76 -8.84
N GLY A 312 1.32 -11.20 -8.25
CA GLY A 312 1.09 -11.22 -6.80
C GLY A 312 0.97 -12.64 -6.24
N PHE A 313 0.25 -13.54 -6.91
CA PHE A 313 0.14 -14.95 -6.51
C PHE A 313 1.49 -15.69 -6.56
N ARG A 314 2.26 -15.49 -7.62
CA ARG A 314 3.61 -16.06 -7.73
C ARG A 314 4.51 -15.58 -6.61
N PHE A 315 4.45 -14.27 -6.33
CA PHE A 315 5.22 -13.68 -5.25
C PHE A 315 4.78 -14.18 -3.86
N ALA A 316 3.48 -14.23 -3.56
CA ALA A 316 2.97 -14.76 -2.30
C ALA A 316 3.40 -16.23 -2.09
N THR A 317 3.36 -17.05 -3.15
CA THR A 317 3.85 -18.43 -3.12
C THR A 317 5.34 -18.48 -2.83
N TRP A 318 6.12 -17.62 -3.48
CA TRP A 318 7.56 -17.54 -3.24
C TRP A 318 7.84 -17.09 -1.80
N LEU A 319 7.18 -16.05 -1.32
CA LEU A 319 7.38 -15.48 0.01
C LEU A 319 7.09 -16.50 1.12
N THR A 320 5.96 -17.21 1.03
CA THR A 320 5.56 -18.22 2.02
C THR A 320 6.42 -19.49 1.99
N ARG A 321 7.15 -19.74 0.91
CA ARG A 321 8.14 -20.82 0.83
C ARG A 321 9.52 -20.45 1.37
N ASN A 322 9.85 -19.16 1.33
CA ASN A 322 11.18 -18.66 1.70
C ASN A 322 11.23 -18.10 3.13
N LEU A 323 10.08 -17.88 3.77
CA LEU A 323 10.01 -17.41 5.15
C LEU A 323 9.25 -18.41 6.02
N PRO A 324 9.74 -18.71 7.23
CA PRO A 324 8.97 -19.46 8.21
C PRO A 324 7.71 -18.68 8.60
N THR A 325 6.64 -19.42 8.90
CA THR A 325 5.30 -18.89 9.09
C THR A 325 4.73 -19.27 10.45
N TYR A 326 4.13 -18.30 11.13
CA TYR A 326 3.61 -18.47 12.49
C TYR A 326 2.22 -17.85 12.65
N SER A 327 1.33 -18.53 13.38
CA SER A 327 0.14 -17.91 13.95
C SER A 327 0.50 -17.25 15.27
N VAL A 328 -0.11 -16.10 15.56
CA VAL A 328 0.10 -15.34 16.79
C VAL A 328 -1.24 -15.17 17.49
N SER A 329 -1.48 -15.93 18.56
CA SER A 329 -2.63 -15.72 19.44
C SER A 329 -2.33 -14.56 20.38
N LEU A 330 -3.03 -13.44 20.18
CA LEU A 330 -2.75 -12.19 20.87
C LEU A 330 -3.37 -12.17 22.28
N SER A 331 -2.61 -11.68 23.24
CA SER A 331 -3.12 -11.33 24.58
C SER A 331 -4.00 -10.07 24.53
N ALA A 332 -4.52 -9.66 25.66
CA ALA A 332 -5.27 -8.41 25.80
C ALA A 332 -4.35 -7.21 26.10
N ASP A 333 -3.10 -7.45 26.50
CA ASP A 333 -2.12 -6.46 26.93
C ASP A 333 -1.20 -6.04 25.75
N PRO A 334 -1.23 -4.78 25.28
CA PRO A 334 -0.37 -4.32 24.20
C PRO A 334 1.13 -4.43 24.54
N ALA A 335 1.53 -4.15 25.78
CA ALA A 335 2.93 -4.21 26.16
C ALA A 335 3.47 -5.65 26.10
N GLU A 336 2.69 -6.62 26.59
CA GLU A 336 3.04 -8.03 26.51
C GLU A 336 3.13 -8.54 25.06
N ILE A 337 2.22 -8.09 24.19
CA ILE A 337 2.28 -8.40 22.74
C ILE A 337 3.58 -7.90 22.13
N GLY A 338 3.91 -6.63 22.35
CA GLY A 338 5.11 -6.00 21.80
C GLY A 338 6.39 -6.68 22.29
N ASP A 339 6.50 -6.89 23.60
CA ASP A 339 7.66 -7.57 24.22
C ASP A 339 7.83 -9.01 23.70
N THR A 340 6.73 -9.73 23.53
CA THR A 340 6.79 -11.12 23.04
C THR A 340 7.25 -11.16 21.58
N ILE A 341 6.75 -10.26 20.73
CA ILE A 341 7.19 -10.18 19.33
C ILE A 341 8.64 -9.71 19.24
N GLY A 342 9.04 -8.74 20.07
CA GLY A 342 10.42 -8.27 20.10
C GLY A 342 11.42 -9.38 20.44
N ARG A 343 11.15 -10.16 21.49
CA ARG A 343 11.96 -11.34 21.84
C ARG A 343 12.01 -12.37 20.72
N PHE A 344 10.86 -12.67 20.12
CA PHE A 344 10.78 -13.59 18.99
C PHE A 344 11.63 -13.15 17.80
N ILE A 345 11.63 -11.86 17.44
CA ILE A 345 12.49 -11.33 16.36
C ILE A 345 13.97 -11.53 16.69
N VAL A 346 14.38 -11.26 17.92
CA VAL A 346 15.77 -11.47 18.37
C VAL A 346 16.15 -12.95 18.26
N GLU A 347 15.31 -13.86 18.75
CA GLU A 347 15.53 -15.30 18.67
C GLU A 347 15.62 -15.85 17.24
N LEU A 348 14.93 -15.23 16.28
CA LEU A 348 15.02 -15.63 14.87
C LEU A 348 16.32 -15.25 14.19
N THR A 349 17.05 -14.29 14.76
CA THR A 349 18.20 -13.64 14.10
C THR A 349 19.53 -13.91 14.80
N THR A 350 19.49 -14.59 15.96
CA THR A 350 20.65 -15.14 16.68
C THR A 350 20.89 -16.59 16.32
#